data_1519c37901ddbba6ccdcc87e91594154
#
_entry.id   1519c37901ddbba6ccdcc87e91594154
#
_cell.length_a   1.000
_cell.length_b   1.000
_cell.length_c   1.000
_cell.angle_alpha   90.00
_cell.angle_beta   90.00
_cell.angle_gamma   90.00
#
_symmetry.space_group_name_H-M   'P 1'
#
loop_
_entity.id
_entity.type
_entity.pdbx_description
1 polymer ?
#
loop_
_entity_poly.entity_id
_entity_poly.type
_entity_poly.pdbx_seq_one_letter_code
_entity_poly.pdbx_strand_id
1 'polypeptide(L)'
;MGFVVFFPETPDQARAATDAMAGRRPPWLLGAETPRGTWRYAAYDPDSAVYAHWRAREQYIGQLELLAAVSVYYSLRDDLRGREVIHFTDNAGALACLIKNYSSDIDSARLVHTFWALASCLEIDVWFEFVYSEANIADWPSRGDLAFANDLEALACEMRVPPSDSWGAVEAVQPSTGDPPAPPGKKVRRR
;
A
#
# COMPACT_ATOMS: atom_id res chain seq x y z
N MET A 1 -1.49 -12.56 -2.13
CA MET A 1 -1.61 -11.09 -2.15
C MET A 1 -0.27 -10.45 -2.49
N GLY A 2 -0.26 -9.25 -3.04
CA GLY A 2 0.96 -8.57 -3.44
C GLY A 2 0.79 -7.05 -3.45
N PHE A 3 1.91 -6.34 -3.56
CA PHE A 3 1.91 -4.91 -3.80
C PHE A 3 3.04 -4.50 -4.74
N VAL A 4 2.86 -3.38 -5.39
CA VAL A 4 3.90 -2.65 -6.12
C VAL A 4 3.85 -1.20 -5.67
N VAL A 5 5.00 -0.62 -5.35
CA VAL A 5 5.13 0.77 -4.91
C VAL A 5 6.13 1.48 -5.77
N PHE A 6 5.76 2.68 -6.22
CA PHE A 6 6.61 3.58 -6.99
C PHE A 6 7.01 4.80 -6.15
N PHE A 7 8.29 5.06 -6.10
CA PHE A 7 8.87 6.24 -5.46
C PHE A 7 9.41 7.18 -6.54
N PRO A 8 8.66 8.23 -6.91
CA PRO A 8 9.09 9.21 -7.88
C PRO A 8 10.22 10.07 -7.32
N GLU A 9 11.13 10.50 -8.18
CA GLU A 9 12.19 11.46 -7.83
C GLU A 9 11.71 12.91 -7.98
N THR A 10 10.68 13.12 -8.80
CA THR A 10 10.12 14.45 -9.10
C THR A 10 8.60 14.42 -9.10
N PRO A 11 7.94 15.57 -8.83
CA PRO A 11 6.48 15.68 -8.93
C PRO A 11 5.92 15.34 -10.32
N ASP A 12 6.67 15.63 -11.39
CA ASP A 12 6.25 15.32 -12.77
C ASP A 12 6.23 13.81 -13.02
N GLN A 13 7.20 13.07 -12.47
CA GLN A 13 7.19 11.61 -12.51
C GLN A 13 6.01 11.02 -11.73
N ALA A 14 5.69 11.58 -10.55
CA ALA A 14 4.53 11.18 -9.77
C ALA A 14 3.24 11.36 -10.58
N ARG A 15 3.09 12.54 -11.23
CA ARG A 15 1.92 12.84 -12.07
C ARG A 15 1.83 11.89 -13.26
N ALA A 16 2.92 11.67 -13.98
CA ALA A 16 2.95 10.78 -15.13
C ALA A 16 2.56 9.33 -14.76
N ALA A 17 3.04 8.83 -13.62
CA ALA A 17 2.66 7.51 -13.13
C ALA A 17 1.18 7.46 -12.74
N THR A 18 0.66 8.49 -12.05
CA THR A 18 -0.75 8.57 -11.66
C THR A 18 -1.67 8.60 -12.89
N ASP A 19 -1.37 9.46 -13.87
CA ASP A 19 -2.14 9.57 -15.11
C ASP A 19 -2.15 8.24 -15.88
N ALA A 20 -1.04 7.53 -15.88
CA ALA A 20 -0.93 6.22 -16.51
C ALA A 20 -1.78 5.16 -15.81
N MET A 21 -1.82 5.16 -14.47
CA MET A 21 -2.64 4.21 -13.68
C MET A 21 -4.14 4.51 -13.76
N ALA A 22 -4.53 5.75 -14.06
CA ALA A 22 -5.93 6.12 -14.27
C ALA A 22 -6.53 5.52 -15.54
N GLY A 23 -5.71 5.05 -16.48
CA GLY A 23 -6.13 4.37 -17.69
C GLY A 23 -6.52 2.91 -17.47
N ARG A 24 -7.15 2.29 -18.48
CA ARG A 24 -7.45 0.84 -18.44
C ARG A 24 -6.21 -0.04 -18.54
N ARG A 25 -5.14 0.49 -19.13
CA ARG A 25 -3.84 -0.18 -19.22
C ARG A 25 -2.74 0.90 -19.12
N PRO A 26 -1.81 0.76 -18.20
CA PRO A 26 -0.66 1.64 -18.16
C PRO A 26 0.09 1.63 -19.50
N PRO A 27 0.48 2.79 -20.04
CA PRO A 27 1.12 2.89 -21.36
C PRO A 27 2.40 2.07 -21.51
N TRP A 28 3.17 1.88 -20.46
CA TRP A 28 4.39 1.05 -20.48
C TRP A 28 4.11 -0.44 -20.67
N LEU A 29 2.90 -0.94 -20.34
CA LEU A 29 2.48 -2.29 -20.69
C LEU A 29 2.27 -2.46 -22.20
N LEU A 30 2.18 -1.35 -22.92
CA LEU A 30 2.02 -1.28 -24.38
C LEU A 30 3.31 -0.85 -25.08
N GLY A 31 4.45 -0.87 -24.38
CA GLY A 31 5.76 -0.54 -24.93
C GLY A 31 6.14 0.94 -24.85
N ALA A 32 5.39 1.76 -24.12
CA ALA A 32 5.83 3.12 -23.80
C ALA A 32 6.92 3.14 -22.71
N GLU A 33 7.65 4.24 -22.61
CA GLU A 33 8.71 4.39 -21.61
C GLU A 33 8.11 4.33 -20.19
N THR A 34 8.74 3.53 -19.33
CA THR A 34 8.36 3.40 -17.92
C THR A 34 8.72 4.67 -17.15
N PRO A 35 7.86 5.15 -16.22
CA PRO A 35 8.19 6.27 -15.38
C PRO A 35 9.50 6.02 -14.61
N ARG A 36 10.41 6.98 -14.66
CA ARG A 36 11.68 6.93 -13.92
C ARG A 36 11.41 7.10 -12.43
N GLY A 37 12.14 6.35 -11.62
CA GLY A 37 12.01 6.34 -10.16
C GLY A 37 12.34 4.98 -9.60
N THR A 38 12.17 4.80 -8.30
CA THR A 38 12.42 3.51 -7.65
C THR A 38 11.11 2.72 -7.54
N TRP A 39 11.09 1.52 -8.10
CA TRP A 39 10.00 0.58 -7.97
C TRP A 39 10.33 -0.47 -6.93
N ARG A 40 9.38 -0.80 -6.07
CA ARG A 40 9.47 -1.92 -5.13
C ARG A 40 8.25 -2.80 -5.23
N TYR A 41 8.44 -4.10 -5.03
CA TYR A 41 7.33 -5.05 -5.01
C TYR A 41 7.53 -6.09 -3.92
N ALA A 42 6.43 -6.67 -3.47
CA ALA A 42 6.43 -7.87 -2.64
C ALA A 42 5.21 -8.72 -2.94
N ALA A 43 5.35 -10.01 -2.66
CA ALA A 43 4.26 -10.98 -2.69
C ALA A 43 4.28 -11.80 -1.41
N TYR A 44 3.10 -12.22 -0.98
CA TYR A 44 2.90 -13.06 0.19
C TYR A 44 1.74 -14.02 -0.05
N ASP A 45 1.96 -15.29 0.26
CA ASP A 45 0.92 -16.30 0.26
C ASP A 45 0.45 -16.51 1.72
N PRO A 46 -0.76 -16.02 2.08
CA PRO A 46 -1.25 -16.11 3.44
C PRO A 46 -1.42 -17.56 3.88
N ASP A 47 -0.81 -17.92 4.97
CA ASP A 47 -0.95 -19.25 5.58
C ASP A 47 -2.27 -19.42 6.34
N SER A 48 -2.54 -20.61 6.83
CA SER A 48 -3.74 -20.92 7.59
C SER A 48 -3.87 -20.11 8.88
N ALA A 49 -2.77 -19.62 9.46
CA ALA A 49 -2.79 -18.82 10.66
C ALA A 49 -3.45 -17.45 10.43
N VAL A 50 -3.24 -16.84 9.25
CA VAL A 50 -3.92 -15.59 8.88
C VAL A 50 -5.44 -15.78 8.86
N TYR A 51 -5.91 -16.84 8.21
CA TYR A 51 -7.35 -17.12 8.09
C TYR A 51 -8.00 -17.50 9.43
N ALA A 52 -7.25 -18.09 10.35
CA ALA A 52 -7.75 -18.47 11.66
C ALA A 52 -8.24 -17.30 12.53
N HIS A 53 -7.80 -16.07 12.22
CA HIS A 53 -8.23 -14.85 12.92
C HIS A 53 -9.51 -14.24 12.37
N TRP A 54 -10.03 -14.74 11.25
CA TRP A 54 -11.23 -14.25 10.59
C TRP A 54 -12.40 -15.21 10.77
N ARG A 55 -13.60 -14.66 10.73
CA ARG A 55 -14.82 -15.47 10.69
C ARG A 55 -14.83 -16.34 9.43
N ALA A 56 -15.22 -17.61 9.60
CA ALA A 56 -15.34 -18.52 8.46
C ALA A 56 -16.34 -17.99 7.41
N ARG A 57 -15.93 -18.01 6.15
CA ARG A 57 -16.71 -17.54 4.99
C ARG A 57 -16.25 -18.27 3.72
N GLU A 58 -17.06 -18.18 2.68
CA GLU A 58 -16.76 -18.82 1.39
C GLU A 58 -15.59 -18.13 0.66
N GLN A 59 -15.45 -16.80 0.84
CA GLN A 59 -14.42 -16.00 0.16
C GLN A 59 -13.83 -14.96 1.10
N TYR A 60 -12.51 -14.80 1.03
CA TYR A 60 -11.74 -13.85 1.84
C TYR A 60 -11.14 -12.71 1.02
N ILE A 61 -11.52 -12.56 -0.26
CA ILE A 61 -10.87 -11.61 -1.18
C ILE A 61 -10.85 -10.19 -0.59
N GLY A 62 -11.97 -9.70 -0.08
CA GLY A 62 -12.04 -8.35 0.49
C GLY A 62 -11.12 -8.16 1.70
N GLN A 63 -10.99 -9.16 2.58
CA GLN A 63 -10.09 -9.13 3.72
C GLN A 63 -8.62 -9.22 3.29
N LEU A 64 -8.32 -10.02 2.28
CA LEU A 64 -6.97 -10.13 1.73
C LEU A 64 -6.52 -8.82 1.07
N GLU A 65 -7.40 -8.13 0.35
CA GLU A 65 -7.13 -6.81 -0.21
C GLU A 65 -6.86 -5.76 0.89
N LEU A 66 -7.69 -5.74 1.93
CA LEU A 66 -7.45 -4.86 3.07
C LEU A 66 -6.16 -5.21 3.83
N LEU A 67 -5.86 -6.50 3.98
CA LEU A 67 -4.61 -6.94 4.60
C LEU A 67 -3.40 -6.58 3.75
N ALA A 68 -3.49 -6.68 2.42
CA ALA A 68 -2.44 -6.21 1.51
C ALA A 68 -2.20 -4.70 1.68
N ALA A 69 -3.27 -3.90 1.75
CA ALA A 69 -3.17 -2.48 2.01
C ALA A 69 -2.46 -2.17 3.33
N VAL A 70 -2.82 -2.84 4.42
CA VAL A 70 -2.14 -2.67 5.72
C VAL A 70 -0.66 -3.10 5.61
N SER A 71 -0.41 -4.24 4.95
CA SER A 71 0.93 -4.83 4.87
C SER A 71 1.93 -3.98 4.10
N VAL A 72 1.51 -3.26 3.05
CA VAL A 72 2.41 -2.35 2.34
C VAL A 72 2.90 -1.21 3.23
N TYR A 73 2.00 -0.57 4.00
CA TYR A 73 2.36 0.52 4.90
C TYR A 73 3.20 0.02 6.08
N TYR A 74 2.91 -1.18 6.58
CA TYR A 74 3.69 -1.81 7.64
C TYR A 74 5.09 -2.23 7.19
N SER A 75 5.21 -2.76 5.96
CA SER A 75 6.50 -3.21 5.39
C SER A 75 7.41 -2.04 5.07
N LEU A 76 6.86 -0.97 4.50
CA LEU A 76 7.61 0.18 4.00
C LEU A 76 7.49 1.42 4.91
N ARG A 77 7.16 1.21 6.20
CA ARG A 77 6.88 2.30 7.15
C ARG A 77 7.97 3.35 7.25
N ASP A 78 9.23 2.94 7.14
CA ASP A 78 10.37 3.86 7.23
C ASP A 78 10.54 4.70 5.94
N ASP A 79 10.18 4.13 4.80
CA ASP A 79 10.21 4.80 3.50
C ASP A 79 8.98 5.71 3.28
N LEU A 80 7.83 5.36 3.85
CA LEU A 80 6.55 6.05 3.63
C LEU A 80 6.26 7.14 4.66
N ARG A 81 6.97 7.18 5.78
CA ARG A 81 6.74 8.16 6.85
C ARG A 81 6.75 9.60 6.34
N GLY A 82 5.70 10.36 6.68
CA GLY A 82 5.57 11.78 6.34
C GLY A 82 5.36 12.04 4.84
N ARG A 83 4.94 11.04 4.07
CA ARG A 83 4.71 11.18 2.62
C ARG A 83 3.23 11.33 2.29
N GLU A 84 2.98 11.97 1.16
CA GLU A 84 1.72 11.89 0.44
C GLU A 84 1.74 10.62 -0.42
N VAL A 85 0.68 9.80 -0.34
CA VAL A 85 0.59 8.50 -1.02
C VAL A 85 -0.71 8.44 -1.82
N ILE A 86 -0.64 8.09 -3.09
CA ILE A 86 -1.81 7.70 -3.87
C ILE A 86 -1.87 6.17 -3.86
N HIS A 87 -2.92 5.63 -3.25
CA HIS A 87 -3.15 4.20 -3.11
C HIS A 87 -4.19 3.72 -4.11
N PHE A 88 -3.75 2.89 -5.05
CA PHE A 88 -4.61 2.28 -6.05
C PHE A 88 -5.07 0.89 -5.58
N THR A 89 -6.34 0.57 -5.80
CA THR A 89 -6.90 -0.78 -5.63
C THR A 89 -7.98 -1.04 -6.66
N ASP A 90 -8.10 -2.26 -7.15
CA ASP A 90 -9.13 -2.70 -8.07
C ASP A 90 -10.32 -3.37 -7.35
N ASN A 91 -10.27 -3.47 -6.02
CA ASN A 91 -11.38 -3.98 -5.21
C ASN A 91 -12.23 -2.81 -4.70
N ALA A 92 -13.36 -2.56 -5.37
CA ALA A 92 -14.29 -1.47 -5.01
C ALA A 92 -14.82 -1.59 -3.57
N GLY A 93 -14.95 -2.82 -3.04
CA GLY A 93 -15.40 -3.05 -1.66
C GLY A 93 -14.34 -2.64 -0.64
N ALA A 94 -13.09 -3.04 -0.84
CA ALA A 94 -11.96 -2.63 -0.01
C ALA A 94 -11.75 -1.11 -0.08
N LEU A 95 -11.79 -0.54 -1.29
CA LEU A 95 -11.70 0.91 -1.53
C LEU A 95 -12.76 1.67 -0.72
N ALA A 96 -14.03 1.24 -0.82
CA ALA A 96 -15.12 1.88 -0.10
C ALA A 96 -14.94 1.81 1.43
N CYS A 97 -14.41 0.69 1.95
CA CYS A 97 -14.13 0.54 3.38
C CYS A 97 -13.00 1.49 3.83
N LEU A 98 -11.93 1.60 3.06
CA LEU A 98 -10.79 2.48 3.34
C LEU A 98 -11.20 3.95 3.31
N ILE A 99 -11.89 4.41 2.26
CA ILE A 99 -12.37 5.81 2.14
C ILE A 99 -13.33 6.17 3.27
N LYS A 100 -14.27 5.27 3.61
CA LYS A 100 -15.27 5.53 4.66
C LYS A 100 -14.71 5.39 6.07
N ASN A 101 -13.51 4.84 6.22
CA ASN A 101 -12.95 4.42 7.50
C ASN A 101 -13.92 3.52 8.29
N TYR A 102 -14.66 2.65 7.60
CA TYR A 102 -15.72 1.84 8.19
C TYR A 102 -16.00 0.58 7.38
N SER A 103 -16.32 -0.50 8.09
CA SER A 103 -16.94 -1.69 7.53
C SER A 103 -17.96 -2.25 8.51
N SER A 104 -19.07 -2.81 8.02
CA SER A 104 -20.02 -3.58 8.83
C SER A 104 -19.53 -5.00 9.13
N ASP A 105 -18.57 -5.50 8.37
CA ASP A 105 -17.88 -6.76 8.65
C ASP A 105 -16.75 -6.52 9.66
N ILE A 106 -16.78 -7.30 10.77
CA ILE A 106 -15.85 -7.05 11.88
C ILE A 106 -14.39 -7.30 11.51
N ASP A 107 -14.11 -8.28 10.64
CA ASP A 107 -12.75 -8.60 10.24
C ASP A 107 -12.19 -7.48 9.34
N SER A 108 -13.02 -7.02 8.39
CA SER A 108 -12.69 -5.85 7.56
C SER A 108 -12.56 -4.58 8.40
N ALA A 109 -13.43 -4.37 9.40
CA ALA A 109 -13.35 -3.20 10.27
C ALA A 109 -12.04 -3.15 11.05
N ARG A 110 -11.56 -4.29 11.57
CA ARG A 110 -10.27 -4.39 12.26
C ARG A 110 -9.11 -3.98 11.35
N LEU A 111 -9.09 -4.48 10.10
CA LEU A 111 -8.05 -4.13 9.12
C LEU A 111 -8.10 -2.66 8.73
N VAL A 112 -9.29 -2.10 8.51
CA VAL A 112 -9.47 -0.67 8.23
C VAL A 112 -8.97 0.20 9.38
N HIS A 113 -9.28 -0.16 10.62
CA HIS A 113 -8.76 0.54 11.81
C HIS A 113 -7.23 0.45 11.90
N THR A 114 -6.66 -0.74 11.65
CA THR A 114 -5.20 -0.94 11.65
C THR A 114 -4.53 -0.07 10.58
N PHE A 115 -5.13 -0.01 9.38
CA PHE A 115 -4.65 0.83 8.29
C PHE A 115 -4.57 2.31 8.71
N TRP A 116 -5.66 2.86 9.23
CA TRP A 116 -5.74 4.28 9.57
C TRP A 116 -4.91 4.63 10.81
N ALA A 117 -4.82 3.72 11.78
CA ALA A 117 -3.91 3.87 12.91
C ALA A 117 -2.44 3.95 12.44
N LEU A 118 -2.07 3.05 11.51
CA LEU A 118 -0.72 3.01 10.94
C LEU A 118 -0.43 4.28 10.12
N ALA A 119 -1.33 4.68 9.22
CA ALA A 119 -1.17 5.88 8.41
C ALA A 119 -1.03 7.14 9.28
N SER A 120 -1.86 7.25 10.34
CA SER A 120 -1.78 8.36 11.31
C SER A 120 -0.47 8.38 12.08
N CYS A 121 -0.01 7.24 12.61
CA CYS A 121 1.26 7.15 13.36
C CYS A 121 2.49 7.42 12.47
N LEU A 122 2.37 7.16 11.18
CA LEU A 122 3.43 7.42 10.20
C LEU A 122 3.31 8.81 9.57
N GLU A 123 2.28 9.58 9.93
CA GLU A 123 2.02 10.92 9.35
C GLU A 123 1.91 10.87 7.83
N ILE A 124 1.22 9.83 7.31
CA ILE A 124 1.03 9.63 5.87
C ILE A 124 -0.31 10.22 5.46
N ASP A 125 -0.30 11.11 4.47
CA ASP A 125 -1.51 11.57 3.80
C ASP A 125 -1.84 10.62 2.64
N VAL A 126 -3.01 9.96 2.72
CA VAL A 126 -3.40 8.95 1.74
C VAL A 126 -4.56 9.42 0.89
N TRP A 127 -4.38 9.39 -0.41
CA TRP A 127 -5.44 9.53 -1.40
C TRP A 127 -5.71 8.18 -2.05
N PHE A 128 -6.98 7.78 -2.14
CA PHE A 128 -7.38 6.49 -2.72
C PHE A 128 -7.96 6.66 -4.12
N GLU A 129 -7.52 5.81 -5.03
CA GLU A 129 -8.02 5.75 -6.40
C GLU A 129 -8.36 4.31 -6.79
N PHE A 130 -9.40 4.18 -7.62
CA PHE A 130 -9.74 2.91 -8.24
C PHE A 130 -8.85 2.67 -9.46
N VAL A 131 -8.34 1.44 -9.60
CA VAL A 131 -7.65 0.99 -10.82
C VAL A 131 -8.42 -0.18 -11.44
N TYR A 132 -8.46 -0.24 -12.76
CA TYR A 132 -9.02 -1.41 -13.43
C TYR A 132 -8.12 -2.62 -13.23
N SER A 133 -8.71 -3.83 -13.10
CA SER A 133 -7.93 -5.06 -12.83
C SER A 133 -6.88 -5.33 -13.92
N GLU A 134 -7.16 -4.97 -15.17
CA GLU A 134 -6.20 -5.09 -16.27
C GLU A 134 -5.02 -4.13 -16.18
N ALA A 135 -5.15 -3.09 -15.35
CA ALA A 135 -4.12 -2.09 -15.08
C ALA A 135 -3.47 -2.27 -13.71
N ASN A 136 -3.99 -3.17 -12.86
CA ASN A 136 -3.46 -3.41 -11.52
C ASN A 136 -2.16 -4.23 -11.60
N ILE A 137 -1.03 -3.54 -11.62
CA ILE A 137 0.30 -4.19 -11.70
C ILE A 137 0.63 -5.03 -10.45
N ALA A 138 -0.05 -4.83 -9.32
CA ALA A 138 0.13 -5.62 -8.11
C ALA A 138 -0.45 -7.05 -8.23
N ASP A 139 -1.29 -7.29 -9.22
CA ASP A 139 -1.80 -8.62 -9.52
C ASP A 139 -0.72 -9.59 -9.98
N TRP A 140 0.31 -9.11 -10.66
CA TRP A 140 1.37 -9.95 -11.19
C TRP A 140 2.21 -10.61 -10.08
N PRO A 141 2.83 -9.87 -9.13
CA PRO A 141 3.53 -10.50 -8.04
C PRO A 141 2.61 -11.38 -7.19
N SER A 142 1.34 -11.01 -7.02
CA SER A 142 0.39 -11.81 -6.24
C SER A 142 0.11 -13.19 -6.86
N ARG A 143 0.32 -13.33 -8.18
CA ARG A 143 0.16 -14.58 -8.95
C ARG A 143 1.49 -15.27 -9.25
N GLY A 144 2.60 -14.75 -8.73
CA GLY A 144 3.94 -15.29 -8.97
C GLY A 144 4.53 -14.94 -10.34
N ASP A 145 3.89 -14.04 -11.09
CA ASP A 145 4.45 -13.51 -12.34
C ASP A 145 5.36 -12.32 -12.02
N LEU A 146 6.65 -12.53 -12.17
CA LEU A 146 7.68 -11.52 -11.88
C LEU A 146 8.36 -10.96 -13.14
N ALA A 147 7.86 -11.29 -14.33
CA ALA A 147 8.44 -10.79 -15.58
C ALA A 147 8.44 -9.24 -15.61
N PHE A 148 7.34 -8.62 -15.13
CA PHE A 148 7.24 -7.16 -15.03
C PHE A 148 8.31 -6.52 -14.14
N ALA A 149 8.78 -7.24 -13.12
CA ALA A 149 9.78 -6.70 -12.17
C ALA A 149 11.10 -6.41 -12.88
N ASN A 150 11.45 -7.22 -13.88
CA ASN A 150 12.63 -7.00 -14.71
C ASN A 150 12.42 -5.78 -15.63
N ASP A 151 11.24 -5.65 -16.23
CA ASP A 151 10.92 -4.55 -17.13
C ASP A 151 10.87 -3.19 -16.40
N LEU A 152 10.46 -3.19 -15.13
CA LEU A 152 10.42 -2.01 -14.27
C LEU A 152 11.71 -1.79 -13.48
N GLU A 153 12.71 -2.68 -13.59
CA GLU A 153 13.88 -2.71 -12.69
C GLU A 153 13.49 -2.67 -11.21
N ALA A 154 12.37 -3.32 -10.87
CA ALA A 154 11.77 -3.24 -9.55
C ALA A 154 12.55 -4.08 -8.53
N LEU A 155 12.76 -3.51 -7.36
CA LEU A 155 13.45 -4.17 -6.25
C LEU A 155 12.47 -4.99 -5.42
N ALA A 156 12.77 -6.26 -5.22
CA ALA A 156 12.02 -7.10 -4.30
C ALA A 156 12.23 -6.61 -2.86
N CYS A 157 11.16 -6.58 -2.09
CA CYS A 157 11.21 -6.34 -0.65
C CYS A 157 10.41 -7.38 0.12
N GLU A 158 10.64 -7.48 1.42
CA GLU A 158 9.92 -8.40 2.29
C GLU A 158 8.52 -7.83 2.59
N MET A 159 7.47 -8.60 2.28
CA MET A 159 6.13 -8.27 2.78
C MET A 159 6.03 -8.71 4.24
N ARG A 160 5.77 -7.76 5.13
CA ARG A 160 5.52 -7.99 6.55
C ARG A 160 4.05 -7.77 6.84
N VAL A 161 3.43 -8.80 7.38
CA VAL A 161 2.06 -8.71 7.87
C VAL A 161 2.12 -8.31 9.34
N PRO A 162 1.39 -7.27 9.77
CA PRO A 162 1.34 -6.92 11.19
C PRO A 162 0.77 -8.09 12.00
N PRO A 163 1.24 -8.31 13.24
CA PRO A 163 0.71 -9.37 14.10
C PRO A 163 -0.81 -9.26 14.24
N SER A 164 -1.50 -10.38 14.14
CA SER A 164 -2.98 -10.43 14.11
C SER A 164 -3.66 -9.96 15.39
N ASP A 165 -3.00 -10.05 16.53
CA ASP A 165 -3.44 -9.48 17.81
C ASP A 165 -3.41 -7.95 17.81
N SER A 166 -2.65 -7.36 16.89
CA SER A 166 -2.60 -5.91 16.67
C SER A 166 -3.74 -5.37 15.79
N TRP A 167 -4.48 -6.25 15.11
CA TRP A 167 -5.55 -5.81 14.22
C TRP A 167 -6.71 -5.19 14.99
N GLY A 168 -6.84 -3.87 14.86
CA GLY A 168 -7.79 -3.07 15.61
C GLY A 168 -7.25 -2.47 16.92
N ALA A 169 -5.97 -2.73 17.25
CA ALA A 169 -5.31 -2.16 18.41
C ALA A 169 -4.35 -1.03 17.98
N VAL A 170 -4.52 0.16 18.53
CA VAL A 170 -3.68 1.33 18.25
C VAL A 170 -2.24 1.12 18.76
N GLU A 171 -2.07 0.33 19.82
CA GLU A 171 -0.79 0.11 20.50
C GLU A 171 0.25 -0.65 19.67
N ALA A 172 -0.19 -1.44 18.71
CA ALA A 172 0.70 -2.26 17.86
C ALA A 172 1.47 -1.48 16.79
N VAL A 173 1.16 -0.21 16.63
CA VAL A 173 1.71 0.64 15.57
C VAL A 173 2.83 1.55 16.06
N GLN A 174 3.36 1.31 17.27
CA GLN A 174 4.47 2.13 17.79
C GLN A 174 5.70 2.00 16.85
N PRO A 175 6.29 3.14 16.44
CA PRO A 175 7.52 3.12 15.65
C PRO A 175 8.63 2.45 16.47
N SER A 176 9.47 1.66 15.78
CA SER A 176 10.74 1.24 16.37
C SER A 176 11.43 2.50 16.91
N THR A 177 11.84 2.48 18.18
CA THR A 177 12.47 3.61 18.89
C THR A 177 13.88 3.92 18.35
N GLY A 178 13.95 4.29 17.07
CA GLY A 178 15.07 5.00 16.49
C GLY A 178 14.69 6.48 16.48
N ASP A 179 15.55 7.34 17.03
CA ASP A 179 15.33 8.78 17.07
C ASP A 179 14.86 9.31 15.71
N PRO A 180 13.77 10.09 15.66
CA PRO A 180 13.31 10.69 14.41
C PRO A 180 14.41 11.63 13.86
N PRO A 181 14.64 11.67 12.54
CA PRO A 181 15.49 12.68 11.96
C PRO A 181 14.95 14.07 12.35
N ALA A 182 15.84 14.94 12.80
CA ALA A 182 15.48 16.28 13.23
C ALA A 182 14.70 17.01 12.13
N PRO A 183 13.60 17.71 12.44
CA PRO A 183 12.81 18.41 11.45
C PRO A 183 13.65 19.47 10.72
N PRO A 184 13.49 19.67 9.42
CA PRO A 184 14.24 20.69 8.68
C PRO A 184 13.94 22.06 9.27
N GLY A 185 14.99 22.75 9.70
CA GLY A 185 14.91 24.01 10.42
C GLY A 185 14.08 25.05 9.67
N LYS A 186 12.99 25.51 10.27
CA LYS A 186 12.22 26.65 9.80
C LYS A 186 13.13 27.88 9.75
N LYS A 187 13.48 28.36 8.53
CA LYS A 187 14.13 29.67 8.36
C LYS A 187 13.17 30.76 8.89
N VAL A 188 13.44 31.27 10.06
CA VAL A 188 12.77 32.45 10.60
C VAL A 188 13.17 33.62 9.71
N ARG A 189 12.24 34.12 8.88
CA ARG A 189 12.39 35.41 8.22
C ARG A 189 12.30 36.50 9.30
N ARG A 190 13.43 37.11 9.63
CA ARG A 190 13.44 38.39 10.37
C ARG A 190 12.88 39.48 9.42
N ARG A 191 11.89 40.19 9.92
CA ARG A 191 11.45 41.48 9.38
C ARG A 191 12.42 42.57 9.79
#